data_3ac119fae0c5e810ddd7e5d8d9adc47b
#
_entry.id   3ac119fae0c5e810ddd7e5d8d9adc47b
#
_cell.length_a   1.000
_cell.length_b   1.000
_cell.length_c   1.000
_cell.angle_alpha   90.00
_cell.angle_beta   90.00
_cell.angle_gamma   90.00
#
_symmetry.space_group_name_H-M   'P 1'
#
loop_
_entity.id
_entity.type
_entity.pdbx_description
1 polymer ?
#
loop_
_entity_poly.entity_id
_entity_poly.type
_entity_poly.pdbx_seq_one_letter_code
_entity_poly.pdbx_strand_id
1 'polypeptide(L)'
;MRFHTFLLKYGEIGIKGKNRYLFEDALVRQVRYALKDVDGNFDVHKSQARIYVDCEGDYDYEDTVEHLKRVFGLVGICPVVRMEDKGFEELKKDVVAYMAEMYPDRNFTFKVESRRARKSYPKNSMEISRDLGEAILYAFPEIKVDVHHPDVLVNVEVRNEIYVYSEIIPGAGGMPVGTNGNAMLLLSGGIDSQVAGYMVSKRGVGLEATYFHAPPYTSERAKQKVVDLAKIVARYSGPIKLHVVNFTDIQLYIYDKCPHDELTIIMRRYMMRIAEEFARRDGCLGLVTGESIGQVASQTMQSLAATNDVCTMPVYRPLIGFDKQDIVDVAEKIDTYETSILPFEDCCTIFVAKHPVTKPNIEVIRRSEENLAEKIDELMQTALDTAEIIEVK
;
A
#
# COMPACT_ATOMS: atom_id res chain seq x y z
N MET A 1 -15.38 -13.90 23.77
CA MET A 1 -15.98 -12.53 23.77
C MET A 1 -16.15 -12.08 22.35
N ARG A 2 -17.27 -11.46 21.99
CA ARG A 2 -17.47 -10.92 20.64
C ARG A 2 -17.19 -9.41 20.70
N PHE A 3 -16.24 -8.95 19.90
CA PHE A 3 -15.96 -7.52 19.77
C PHE A 3 -16.98 -6.88 18.82
N HIS A 4 -17.49 -5.71 19.18
CA HIS A 4 -18.40 -4.92 18.36
C HIS A 4 -17.82 -3.56 17.98
N THR A 5 -16.56 -3.32 18.31
CA THR A 5 -15.87 -2.07 17.95
C THR A 5 -14.39 -2.36 17.72
N PHE A 6 -13.82 -1.78 16.67
CA PHE A 6 -12.37 -1.66 16.49
C PHE A 6 -11.94 -0.23 16.73
N LEU A 7 -10.93 -0.03 17.57
CA LEU A 7 -10.22 1.24 17.72
C LEU A 7 -9.00 1.21 16.80
N LEU A 8 -8.95 2.12 15.84
CA LEU A 8 -7.89 2.21 14.86
C LEU A 8 -6.89 3.29 15.25
N LYS A 9 -5.60 2.88 15.34
CA LYS A 9 -4.48 3.77 15.63
C LYS A 9 -3.81 4.17 14.33
N TYR A 10 -3.50 5.45 14.15
CA TYR A 10 -2.70 5.96 13.04
C TYR A 10 -1.37 6.55 13.55
N GLY A 11 -0.34 6.51 12.69
CA GLY A 11 1.01 6.95 13.05
C GLY A 11 1.30 8.38 12.61
N GLU A 12 1.92 8.56 11.45
CA GLU A 12 2.42 9.83 10.93
C GLU A 12 1.34 10.93 10.78
N ILE A 13 0.08 10.58 10.67
CA ILE A 13 -1.03 11.52 10.62
C ILE A 13 -1.06 12.40 11.88
N GLY A 14 -0.65 11.85 13.03
CA GLY A 14 -0.66 12.55 14.32
C GLY A 14 0.21 13.82 14.34
N ILE A 15 1.26 13.90 13.51
CA ILE A 15 2.19 15.04 13.45
C ILE A 15 1.85 16.09 12.39
N LYS A 16 0.74 15.93 11.65
CA LYS A 16 0.35 16.83 10.53
C LYS A 16 -0.21 18.20 10.96
N GLY A 17 -0.17 18.53 12.24
CA GLY A 17 -0.58 19.84 12.75
C GLY A 17 -1.99 20.24 12.35
N LYS A 18 -2.16 21.45 11.83
CA LYS A 18 -3.48 21.99 11.44
C LYS A 18 -4.17 21.23 10.31
N ASN A 19 -3.43 20.55 9.46
CA ASN A 19 -3.96 19.80 8.31
C ASN A 19 -4.36 18.35 8.66
N ARG A 20 -4.21 17.93 9.93
CA ARG A 20 -4.47 16.56 10.37
C ARG A 20 -5.87 16.06 9.99
N TYR A 21 -6.87 16.92 10.07
CA TYR A 21 -8.25 16.55 9.74
C TYR A 21 -8.42 16.04 8.29
N LEU A 22 -7.66 16.58 7.31
CA LEU A 22 -7.71 16.12 5.91
C LEU A 22 -7.25 14.66 5.79
N PHE A 23 -6.19 14.31 6.51
CA PHE A 23 -5.66 12.94 6.52
C PHE A 23 -6.57 11.99 7.29
N GLU A 24 -7.16 12.44 8.41
CA GLU A 24 -8.15 11.65 9.15
C GLU A 24 -9.39 11.38 8.29
N ASP A 25 -9.89 12.36 7.55
CA ASP A 25 -11.03 12.21 6.65
C ASP A 25 -10.72 11.28 5.48
N ALA A 26 -9.52 11.37 4.92
CA ALA A 26 -9.04 10.44 3.90
C ALA A 26 -8.97 9.01 4.46
N LEU A 27 -8.44 8.83 5.67
CA LEU A 27 -8.34 7.52 6.31
C LEU A 27 -9.73 6.91 6.60
N VAL A 28 -10.70 7.70 7.09
CA VAL A 28 -12.09 7.26 7.28
C VAL A 28 -12.70 6.77 5.97
N ARG A 29 -12.50 7.52 4.86
CA ARG A 29 -12.98 7.09 3.53
C ARG A 29 -12.36 5.77 3.09
N GLN A 30 -11.05 5.58 3.32
CA GLN A 30 -10.36 4.35 2.94
C GLN A 30 -10.79 3.15 3.79
N VAL A 31 -10.98 3.33 5.10
CA VAL A 31 -11.52 2.29 5.96
C VAL A 31 -12.92 1.87 5.49
N ARG A 32 -13.80 2.83 5.18
CA ARG A 32 -15.12 2.53 4.62
C ARG A 32 -15.04 1.79 3.27
N TYR A 33 -14.12 2.20 2.41
CA TYR A 33 -13.90 1.53 1.13
C TYR A 33 -13.38 0.09 1.32
N ALA A 34 -12.44 -0.12 2.23
CA ALA A 34 -11.89 -1.44 2.50
C ALA A 34 -12.94 -2.42 3.05
N LEU A 35 -13.91 -1.92 3.82
CA LEU A 35 -14.95 -2.75 4.44
C LEU A 35 -16.23 -2.89 3.61
N LYS A 36 -16.31 -2.26 2.42
CA LYS A 36 -17.56 -2.22 1.61
C LYS A 36 -18.05 -3.60 1.13
N ASP A 37 -17.12 -4.53 0.93
CA ASP A 37 -17.39 -5.87 0.40
C ASP A 37 -17.26 -6.96 1.49
N VAL A 38 -17.03 -6.57 2.76
CA VAL A 38 -16.97 -7.46 3.93
C VAL A 38 -18.37 -7.66 4.49
N ASP A 39 -18.72 -8.90 4.83
CA ASP A 39 -19.99 -9.22 5.45
C ASP A 39 -20.13 -8.54 6.82
N GLY A 40 -21.13 -7.69 6.95
CA GLY A 40 -21.41 -6.92 8.17
C GLY A 40 -21.93 -5.51 7.90
N ASN A 41 -22.34 -4.84 8.95
CA ASN A 41 -22.72 -3.43 8.91
C ASN A 41 -21.73 -2.62 9.77
N PHE A 42 -21.01 -1.70 9.14
CA PHE A 42 -19.90 -0.98 9.74
C PHE A 42 -20.15 0.52 9.76
N ASP A 43 -20.21 1.12 10.96
CA ASP A 43 -20.14 2.57 11.10
C ASP A 43 -18.71 3.03 11.40
N VAL A 44 -18.13 3.77 10.46
CA VAL A 44 -16.76 4.28 10.58
C VAL A 44 -16.78 5.76 10.88
N HIS A 45 -16.30 6.14 12.05
CA HIS A 45 -16.28 7.54 12.49
C HIS A 45 -14.97 7.91 13.21
N LYS A 46 -14.73 9.21 13.35
CA LYS A 46 -13.57 9.74 14.10
C LYS A 46 -14.04 10.47 15.36
N SER A 47 -13.34 10.23 16.46
CA SER A 47 -13.55 10.94 17.72
C SER A 47 -12.23 11.07 18.50
N GLN A 48 -11.97 12.25 19.05
CA GLN A 48 -10.84 12.50 19.96
C GLN A 48 -9.49 11.93 19.48
N ALA A 49 -9.13 12.18 18.21
CA ALA A 49 -7.89 11.71 17.58
C ALA A 49 -7.76 10.17 17.51
N ARG A 50 -8.87 9.48 17.30
CA ARG A 50 -8.99 8.06 17.01
C ARG A 50 -10.02 7.87 15.90
N ILE A 51 -9.91 6.75 15.21
CA ILE A 51 -10.94 6.25 14.29
C ILE A 51 -11.52 5.00 14.91
N TYR A 52 -12.83 4.87 14.82
CA TYR A 52 -13.58 3.73 15.31
C TYR A 52 -14.34 3.09 14.16
N VAL A 53 -14.46 1.76 14.22
CA VAL A 53 -15.36 0.97 13.40
C VAL A 53 -16.30 0.26 14.33
N ASP A 54 -17.54 0.71 14.41
CA ASP A 54 -18.60 0.03 15.16
C ASP A 54 -19.26 -1.01 14.24
N CYS A 55 -19.38 -2.24 14.73
CA CYS A 55 -19.96 -3.36 14.01
C CYS A 55 -21.35 -3.66 14.55
N GLU A 56 -22.37 -3.50 13.72
CA GLU A 56 -23.75 -3.74 14.08
C GLU A 56 -24.19 -5.16 13.68
N GLY A 57 -24.73 -5.91 14.62
CA GLY A 57 -25.19 -7.29 14.37
C GLY A 57 -24.08 -8.29 14.16
N ASP A 58 -24.30 -9.22 13.23
CA ASP A 58 -23.31 -10.23 12.83
C ASP A 58 -22.39 -9.68 11.76
N TYR A 59 -21.10 -10.02 11.83
CA TYR A 59 -20.08 -9.63 10.87
C TYR A 59 -18.95 -10.67 10.84
N ASP A 60 -18.18 -10.70 9.75
CA ASP A 60 -17.00 -11.53 9.63
C ASP A 60 -15.80 -10.81 10.28
N TYR A 61 -15.36 -11.31 11.44
CA TYR A 61 -14.25 -10.72 12.20
C TYR A 61 -12.91 -10.86 11.48
N GLU A 62 -12.62 -12.05 10.95
CA GLU A 62 -11.32 -12.35 10.34
C GLU A 62 -11.15 -11.55 9.04
N ASP A 63 -12.18 -11.55 8.20
CA ASP A 63 -12.19 -10.78 6.94
C ASP A 63 -12.12 -9.27 7.21
N THR A 64 -12.83 -8.78 8.22
CA THR A 64 -12.74 -7.37 8.68
C THR A 64 -11.29 -7.00 9.03
N VAL A 65 -10.61 -7.82 9.83
CA VAL A 65 -9.22 -7.57 10.23
C VAL A 65 -8.28 -7.62 9.03
N GLU A 66 -8.43 -8.60 8.13
CA GLU A 66 -7.59 -8.71 6.93
C GLU A 66 -7.75 -7.51 5.99
N HIS A 67 -8.96 -6.97 5.84
CA HIS A 67 -9.20 -5.76 5.06
C HIS A 67 -8.60 -4.51 5.74
N LEU A 68 -8.75 -4.38 7.06
CA LEU A 68 -8.17 -3.26 7.80
C LEU A 68 -6.63 -3.28 7.78
N LYS A 69 -5.99 -4.45 7.80
CA LYS A 69 -4.52 -4.58 7.70
C LYS A 69 -3.95 -3.97 6.41
N ARG A 70 -4.73 -3.90 5.34
CA ARG A 70 -4.30 -3.35 4.04
C ARG A 70 -4.44 -1.83 3.95
N VAL A 71 -5.14 -1.19 4.89
CA VAL A 71 -5.38 0.27 4.85
C VAL A 71 -4.12 1.04 5.26
N PHE A 72 -3.56 1.78 4.31
CA PHE A 72 -2.42 2.67 4.60
C PHE A 72 -2.82 3.82 5.51
N GLY A 73 -1.95 4.09 6.49
CA GLY A 73 -2.18 5.06 7.56
C GLY A 73 -2.47 4.40 8.91
N LEU A 74 -2.99 3.18 8.93
CA LEU A 74 -3.23 2.42 10.16
C LEU A 74 -1.93 1.77 10.65
N VAL A 75 -1.58 1.99 11.91
CA VAL A 75 -0.43 1.35 12.59
C VAL A 75 -0.88 0.31 13.60
N GLY A 76 -2.14 0.33 14.02
CA GLY A 76 -2.71 -0.62 14.95
C GLY A 76 -4.22 -0.74 14.81
N ILE A 77 -4.70 -1.97 14.81
CA ILE A 77 -6.11 -2.34 14.80
C ILE A 77 -6.37 -3.01 16.15
N CYS A 78 -7.19 -2.41 16.98
CA CYS A 78 -7.45 -2.89 18.32
C CYS A 78 -8.91 -3.32 18.42
N PRO A 79 -9.22 -4.63 18.52
CA PRO A 79 -10.53 -5.09 18.93
C PRO A 79 -10.79 -4.60 20.37
N VAL A 80 -11.84 -3.84 20.60
CA VAL A 80 -12.08 -3.21 21.90
C VAL A 80 -13.45 -3.58 22.46
N VAL A 81 -13.51 -3.69 23.78
CA VAL A 81 -14.79 -3.68 24.51
C VAL A 81 -15.10 -2.25 24.89
N ARG A 82 -16.24 -1.77 24.41
CA ARG A 82 -16.79 -0.45 24.74
C ARG A 82 -17.68 -0.57 25.96
N MET A 83 -17.42 0.25 26.97
CA MET A 83 -18.11 0.24 28.24
C MET A 83 -18.68 1.63 28.53
N GLU A 84 -19.92 1.65 29.03
CA GLU A 84 -20.51 2.87 29.55
C GLU A 84 -19.85 3.24 30.90
N ASP A 85 -19.62 4.52 31.12
CA ASP A 85 -19.07 4.98 32.41
C ASP A 85 -20.15 4.98 33.50
N LYS A 86 -20.19 3.92 34.27
CA LYS A 86 -21.04 3.75 35.49
C LYS A 86 -20.27 4.03 36.77
N GLY A 87 -19.11 4.67 36.67
CA GLY A 87 -18.21 4.93 37.78
C GLY A 87 -17.10 3.95 37.93
N PHE A 88 -16.08 4.33 38.73
CA PHE A 88 -14.82 3.59 38.77
C PHE A 88 -14.93 2.18 39.38
N GLU A 89 -15.83 1.99 40.34
CA GLU A 89 -16.03 0.67 40.97
C GLU A 89 -16.68 -0.35 40.01
N GLU A 90 -17.57 0.11 39.10
CA GLU A 90 -18.09 -0.76 38.05
C GLU A 90 -17.02 -1.01 37.00
N LEU A 91 -16.21 -0.02 36.63
CA LEU A 91 -15.08 -0.24 35.72
C LEU A 91 -14.10 -1.31 36.21
N LYS A 92 -13.83 -1.37 37.52
CA LYS A 92 -13.02 -2.46 38.09
C LYS A 92 -13.62 -3.84 37.82
N LYS A 93 -14.93 -4.00 38.05
CA LYS A 93 -15.65 -5.27 37.81
C LYS A 93 -15.60 -5.64 36.31
N ASP A 94 -15.87 -4.66 35.45
CA ASP A 94 -15.89 -4.87 34.00
C ASP A 94 -14.51 -5.27 33.46
N VAL A 95 -13.44 -4.65 33.95
CA VAL A 95 -12.06 -5.01 33.56
C VAL A 95 -11.66 -6.39 34.10
N VAL A 96 -12.08 -6.76 35.33
CA VAL A 96 -11.88 -8.12 35.87
C VAL A 96 -12.65 -9.15 35.03
N ALA A 97 -13.90 -8.85 34.65
CA ALA A 97 -14.70 -9.71 33.75
C ALA A 97 -14.04 -9.87 32.37
N TYR A 98 -13.53 -8.77 31.79
CA TYR A 98 -12.74 -8.81 30.55
C TYR A 98 -11.54 -9.77 30.67
N MET A 99 -10.75 -9.65 31.72
CA MET A 99 -9.60 -10.52 31.96
C MET A 99 -10.02 -11.99 32.16
N ALA A 100 -11.14 -12.24 32.84
CA ALA A 100 -11.68 -13.58 33.04
C ALA A 100 -12.00 -14.28 31.73
N GLU A 101 -12.62 -13.54 30.79
CA GLU A 101 -13.08 -14.07 29.52
C GLU A 101 -11.95 -14.20 28.49
N MET A 102 -11.09 -13.18 28.37
CA MET A 102 -10.02 -13.15 27.38
C MET A 102 -8.85 -14.08 27.72
N TYR A 103 -8.58 -14.28 29.00
CA TYR A 103 -7.41 -15.01 29.47
C TYR A 103 -7.81 -16.11 30.47
N PRO A 104 -8.44 -17.21 30.05
CA PRO A 104 -8.80 -18.32 30.91
C PRO A 104 -7.59 -19.04 31.51
N ASP A 105 -6.47 -19.12 30.75
CA ASP A 105 -5.17 -19.49 31.29
C ASP A 105 -4.59 -18.32 32.10
N ARG A 106 -4.07 -18.60 33.31
CA ARG A 106 -3.55 -17.60 34.24
C ARG A 106 -2.04 -17.59 34.36
N ASN A 107 -1.33 -18.31 33.51
CA ASN A 107 0.12 -18.42 33.56
C ASN A 107 0.80 -17.36 32.69
N PHE A 108 0.60 -16.09 33.04
CA PHE A 108 1.20 -14.96 32.34
C PHE A 108 1.47 -13.78 33.27
N THR A 109 2.30 -12.84 32.79
CA THR A 109 2.52 -11.55 33.43
C THR A 109 1.70 -10.46 32.73
N PHE A 110 1.25 -9.46 33.47
CA PHE A 110 0.46 -8.39 32.90
C PHE A 110 0.85 -7.00 33.39
N LYS A 111 0.39 -5.98 32.65
CA LYS A 111 0.42 -4.58 33.03
C LYS A 111 -0.87 -3.90 32.58
N VAL A 112 -1.37 -2.96 33.38
CA VAL A 112 -2.44 -2.06 32.95
C VAL A 112 -1.84 -0.72 32.54
N GLU A 113 -2.18 -0.23 31.36
CA GLU A 113 -1.83 1.10 30.89
C GLU A 113 -3.10 1.90 30.58
N SER A 114 -3.31 3.00 31.31
CA SER A 114 -4.50 3.80 31.16
C SER A 114 -4.21 5.15 30.52
N ARG A 115 -5.10 5.59 29.63
CA ARG A 115 -5.07 6.93 29.01
C ARG A 115 -6.36 7.68 29.33
N ARG A 116 -6.24 8.85 29.95
CA ARG A 116 -7.36 9.72 30.28
C ARG A 116 -7.43 10.90 29.32
N ALA A 117 -8.29 10.79 28.30
CA ALA A 117 -8.59 11.92 27.40
C ALA A 117 -9.61 12.88 28.04
N ARG A 118 -10.62 12.34 28.75
CA ARG A 118 -11.63 13.10 29.49
C ARG A 118 -11.07 13.61 30.83
N LYS A 119 -10.62 14.88 30.83
CA LYS A 119 -9.94 15.50 32.00
C LYS A 119 -10.82 15.65 33.25
N SER A 120 -12.14 15.64 33.09
CA SER A 120 -13.12 15.67 34.21
C SER A 120 -13.28 14.35 34.95
N TYR A 121 -12.65 13.25 34.47
CA TYR A 121 -12.69 11.97 35.17
C TYR A 121 -11.99 12.06 36.52
N PRO A 122 -12.53 11.49 37.60
CA PRO A 122 -12.05 11.73 38.97
C PRO A 122 -10.62 11.29 39.26
N LYS A 123 -10.14 10.25 38.54
CA LYS A 123 -8.79 9.69 38.72
C LYS A 123 -7.89 10.06 37.56
N ASN A 124 -6.60 10.23 37.80
CA ASN A 124 -5.60 10.37 36.75
C ASN A 124 -5.18 8.98 36.16
N SER A 125 -4.46 9.00 35.05
CA SER A 125 -4.08 7.75 34.35
C SER A 125 -3.26 6.80 35.21
N MET A 126 -2.37 7.31 36.06
CA MET A 126 -1.55 6.46 36.94
C MET A 126 -2.38 5.79 38.02
N GLU A 127 -3.31 6.55 38.63
CA GLU A 127 -4.25 6.01 39.63
C GLU A 127 -5.16 4.95 39.01
N ILE A 128 -5.69 5.19 37.81
CA ILE A 128 -6.52 4.22 37.08
C ILE A 128 -5.71 2.92 36.83
N SER A 129 -4.49 3.05 36.30
CA SER A 129 -3.65 1.89 36.00
C SER A 129 -3.32 1.06 37.24
N ARG A 130 -2.95 1.74 38.35
CA ARG A 130 -2.63 1.08 39.62
C ARG A 130 -3.83 0.36 40.19
N ASP A 131 -4.95 1.05 40.34
CA ASP A 131 -6.13 0.54 41.04
C ASP A 131 -6.85 -0.56 40.23
N LEU A 132 -6.79 -0.52 38.88
CA LEU A 132 -7.24 -1.64 38.05
C LEU A 132 -6.29 -2.83 38.10
N GLY A 133 -4.98 -2.60 38.13
CA GLY A 133 -3.99 -3.66 38.33
C GLY A 133 -4.17 -4.37 39.66
N GLU A 134 -4.43 -3.64 40.76
CA GLU A 134 -4.74 -4.18 42.07
C GLU A 134 -6.03 -5.02 42.05
N ALA A 135 -7.09 -4.52 41.36
CA ALA A 135 -8.36 -5.28 41.28
C ALA A 135 -8.19 -6.59 40.48
N ILE A 136 -7.39 -6.59 39.42
CA ILE A 136 -7.07 -7.82 38.67
C ILE A 136 -6.27 -8.82 39.54
N LEU A 137 -5.23 -8.36 40.26
CA LEU A 137 -4.44 -9.21 41.13
C LEU A 137 -5.28 -9.79 42.27
N TYR A 138 -6.20 -9.00 42.81
CA TYR A 138 -7.09 -9.50 43.88
C TYR A 138 -8.05 -10.58 43.37
N ALA A 139 -8.54 -10.43 42.14
CA ALA A 139 -9.43 -11.43 41.53
C ALA A 139 -8.69 -12.68 41.03
N PHE A 140 -7.42 -12.56 40.62
CA PHE A 140 -6.60 -13.61 40.02
C PHE A 140 -5.20 -13.63 40.67
N PRO A 141 -5.06 -14.18 41.91
CA PRO A 141 -3.80 -14.15 42.65
C PRO A 141 -2.67 -14.99 42.03
N GLU A 142 -2.98 -15.85 41.05
CA GLU A 142 -2.02 -16.66 40.32
C GLU A 142 -1.23 -15.92 39.26
N ILE A 143 -1.76 -14.81 38.72
CA ILE A 143 -1.06 -13.98 37.73
C ILE A 143 -0.08 -13.01 38.42
N LYS A 144 0.88 -12.49 37.64
CA LYS A 144 1.93 -11.60 38.15
C LYS A 144 1.98 -10.28 37.35
N VAL A 145 2.42 -9.22 38.03
CA VAL A 145 2.68 -7.92 37.35
C VAL A 145 4.11 -7.87 36.85
N ASP A 146 4.31 -7.53 35.59
CA ASP A 146 5.58 -7.09 35.04
C ASP A 146 5.39 -5.72 34.35
N VAL A 147 6.02 -4.68 34.92
CA VAL A 147 5.89 -3.32 34.41
C VAL A 147 6.80 -3.01 33.23
N HIS A 148 7.78 -3.87 32.95
CA HIS A 148 8.78 -3.68 31.91
C HIS A 148 8.52 -4.56 30.68
N HIS A 149 8.25 -5.84 30.88
CA HIS A 149 8.07 -6.83 29.81
C HIS A 149 6.84 -7.71 30.07
N PRO A 150 5.62 -7.13 30.15
CA PRO A 150 4.41 -7.91 30.38
C PRO A 150 4.07 -8.77 29.15
N ASP A 151 3.61 -10.01 29.41
CA ASP A 151 3.04 -10.86 28.34
C ASP A 151 1.72 -10.26 27.82
N VAL A 152 0.93 -9.65 28.73
CA VAL A 152 -0.36 -9.02 28.41
C VAL A 152 -0.36 -7.56 28.84
N LEU A 153 -0.55 -6.64 27.88
CA LEU A 153 -0.73 -5.21 28.14
C LEU A 153 -2.21 -4.84 28.04
N VAL A 154 -2.86 -4.65 29.18
CA VAL A 154 -4.27 -4.21 29.22
C VAL A 154 -4.34 -2.72 29.08
N ASN A 155 -4.89 -2.24 27.97
CA ASN A 155 -5.08 -0.83 27.70
C ASN A 155 -6.49 -0.40 28.12
N VAL A 156 -6.59 0.73 28.85
CA VAL A 156 -7.86 1.34 29.24
C VAL A 156 -7.86 2.80 28.82
N GLU A 157 -8.69 3.16 27.84
CA GLU A 157 -8.81 4.56 27.38
C GLU A 157 -10.13 5.17 27.92
N VAL A 158 -10.00 6.11 28.86
CA VAL A 158 -11.14 6.88 29.38
C VAL A 158 -11.36 8.11 28.50
N ARG A 159 -12.40 8.04 27.69
CA ARG A 159 -12.84 9.08 26.74
C ARG A 159 -14.29 9.50 27.01
N ASN A 160 -15.12 9.75 26.01
CA ASN A 160 -16.56 9.90 26.19
C ASN A 160 -17.16 8.61 26.77
N GLU A 161 -16.73 7.49 26.25
CA GLU A 161 -16.95 6.14 26.78
C GLU A 161 -15.60 5.55 27.23
N ILE A 162 -15.62 4.35 27.77
CA ILE A 162 -14.41 3.64 28.19
C ILE A 162 -14.15 2.49 27.24
N TYR A 163 -12.91 2.38 26.75
CA TYR A 163 -12.46 1.31 25.86
C TYR A 163 -11.39 0.48 26.52
N VAL A 164 -11.61 -0.85 26.55
CA VAL A 164 -10.67 -1.83 27.12
C VAL A 164 -10.23 -2.79 26.01
N TYR A 165 -8.93 -2.98 25.89
CA TYR A 165 -8.33 -3.91 24.94
C TYR A 165 -6.93 -4.33 25.36
N SER A 166 -6.52 -5.50 24.93
CA SER A 166 -5.17 -6.05 25.18
C SER A 166 -4.47 -6.47 23.90
N GLU A 167 -5.19 -6.53 22.78
CA GLU A 167 -4.64 -6.88 21.48
C GLU A 167 -4.45 -5.64 20.61
N ILE A 168 -3.31 -5.59 19.93
CA ILE A 168 -2.99 -4.56 18.93
C ILE A 168 -2.45 -5.27 17.69
N ILE A 169 -3.32 -5.49 16.73
CA ILE A 169 -2.96 -6.11 15.45
C ILE A 169 -2.21 -5.06 14.60
N PRO A 170 -1.00 -5.36 14.09
CA PRO A 170 -0.25 -4.42 13.26
C PRO A 170 -0.98 -4.07 11.96
N GLY A 171 -1.06 -2.77 11.63
CA GLY A 171 -1.55 -2.28 10.35
C GLY A 171 -0.43 -2.02 9.34
N ALA A 172 -0.79 -1.62 8.12
CA ALA A 172 0.14 -1.36 7.01
C ALA A 172 1.09 -0.17 7.28
N GLY A 173 0.71 0.75 8.16
CA GLY A 173 1.43 2.01 8.36
C GLY A 173 1.33 2.96 7.16
N GLY A 174 2.22 3.95 7.10
CA GLY A 174 2.26 4.91 5.98
C GLY A 174 1.23 6.04 6.10
N MET A 175 0.72 6.48 4.94
CA MET A 175 -0.19 7.61 4.79
C MET A 175 -1.42 7.21 3.97
N PRO A 176 -2.59 7.80 4.22
CA PRO A 176 -3.79 7.54 3.42
C PRO A 176 -3.57 7.86 1.94
N VAL A 177 -3.94 6.94 1.06
CA VAL A 177 -3.78 7.07 -0.40
C VAL A 177 -4.52 8.31 -0.92
N GLY A 178 -3.98 8.96 -1.94
CA GLY A 178 -4.52 10.18 -2.55
C GLY A 178 -4.23 11.47 -1.76
N THR A 179 -3.61 11.39 -0.58
CA THR A 179 -3.23 12.60 0.19
C THR A 179 -1.99 13.31 -0.35
N ASN A 180 -1.22 12.66 -1.24
CA ASN A 180 -0.03 13.19 -1.89
C ASN A 180 -0.12 13.18 -3.42
N GLY A 181 -1.34 13.33 -3.98
CA GLY A 181 -1.58 13.31 -5.42
C GLY A 181 -1.52 11.90 -6.02
N ASN A 182 -1.47 11.82 -7.35
CA ASN A 182 -1.44 10.59 -8.12
C ASN A 182 -0.14 10.47 -8.93
N ALA A 183 0.26 9.24 -9.25
CA ALA A 183 1.38 8.95 -10.12
C ALA A 183 1.03 7.82 -11.11
N MET A 184 1.67 7.83 -12.27
CA MET A 184 1.53 6.81 -13.31
C MET A 184 2.56 5.72 -13.11
N LEU A 185 2.11 4.52 -12.81
CA LEU A 185 2.95 3.33 -12.65
C LEU A 185 3.18 2.65 -14.01
N LEU A 186 4.42 2.48 -14.42
CA LEU A 186 4.76 1.59 -15.53
C LEU A 186 4.68 0.14 -15.00
N LEU A 187 3.54 -0.49 -15.23
CA LEU A 187 3.22 -1.82 -14.73
C LEU A 187 3.68 -2.89 -15.74
N SER A 188 4.23 -3.98 -15.26
CA SER A 188 4.67 -5.13 -16.05
C SER A 188 4.24 -6.45 -15.40
N GLY A 189 4.44 -7.56 -16.08
CA GLY A 189 4.21 -8.90 -15.52
C GLY A 189 5.33 -9.40 -14.61
N GLY A 190 6.42 -8.63 -14.43
CA GLY A 190 7.53 -8.97 -13.53
C GLY A 190 7.22 -8.73 -12.05
N ILE A 191 8.19 -8.96 -11.16
CA ILE A 191 8.02 -8.83 -9.70
C ILE A 191 8.07 -7.36 -9.25
N ASP A 192 8.88 -6.54 -9.90
CA ASP A 192 9.38 -5.28 -9.35
C ASP A 192 8.35 -4.13 -9.41
N SER A 193 7.58 -4.02 -10.50
CA SER A 193 6.67 -2.88 -10.71
C SER A 193 5.52 -2.83 -9.70
N GLN A 194 4.98 -3.98 -9.27
CA GLN A 194 3.93 -4.07 -8.25
C GLN A 194 4.44 -3.62 -6.90
N VAL A 195 5.65 -4.05 -6.54
CA VAL A 195 6.31 -3.64 -5.29
C VAL A 195 6.57 -2.13 -5.29
N ALA A 196 7.01 -1.58 -6.43
CA ALA A 196 7.19 -0.14 -6.59
C ALA A 196 5.87 0.63 -6.40
N GLY A 197 4.79 0.16 -7.02
CA GLY A 197 3.45 0.72 -6.85
C GLY A 197 2.98 0.70 -5.40
N TYR A 198 3.09 -0.44 -4.73
CA TYR A 198 2.78 -0.59 -3.31
C TYR A 198 3.55 0.40 -2.43
N MET A 199 4.88 0.51 -2.63
CA MET A 199 5.73 1.37 -1.80
C MET A 199 5.38 2.85 -1.95
N VAL A 200 5.07 3.30 -3.17
CA VAL A 200 4.67 4.69 -3.41
C VAL A 200 3.27 4.96 -2.86
N SER A 201 2.32 4.02 -3.04
CA SER A 201 0.98 4.14 -2.46
C SER A 201 1.00 4.20 -0.94
N LYS A 202 1.89 3.46 -0.30
CA LYS A 202 2.12 3.53 1.16
C LYS A 202 2.52 4.93 1.63
N ARG A 203 3.04 5.79 0.73
CA ARG A 203 3.35 7.21 1.03
C ARG A 203 2.19 8.16 0.71
N GLY A 204 0.99 7.62 0.48
CA GLY A 204 -0.22 8.40 0.24
C GLY A 204 -0.44 8.81 -1.20
N VAL A 205 0.27 8.21 -2.15
CA VAL A 205 0.12 8.47 -3.59
C VAL A 205 -0.93 7.53 -4.18
N GLY A 206 -1.91 8.07 -4.90
CA GLY A 206 -2.83 7.29 -5.72
C GLY A 206 -2.14 6.80 -7.00
N LEU A 207 -2.58 5.68 -7.54
CA LEU A 207 -2.00 5.09 -8.74
C LEU A 207 -2.96 5.09 -9.92
N GLU A 208 -2.43 5.50 -11.07
CA GLU A 208 -2.85 5.09 -12.40
C GLU A 208 -1.74 4.21 -12.98
N ALA A 209 -2.03 3.38 -13.97
CA ALA A 209 -1.03 2.47 -14.51
C ALA A 209 -1.04 2.42 -16.04
N THR A 210 0.14 2.19 -16.63
CA THR A 210 0.33 1.93 -18.06
C THR A 210 1.03 0.59 -18.22
N TYR A 211 0.47 -0.29 -19.05
CA TYR A 211 1.05 -1.57 -19.45
C TYR A 211 1.23 -1.60 -20.96
N PHE A 212 2.39 -2.04 -21.42
CA PHE A 212 2.74 -2.17 -22.83
C PHE A 212 2.55 -3.62 -23.28
N HIS A 213 1.59 -3.81 -24.18
CA HIS A 213 1.23 -5.10 -24.76
C HIS A 213 1.66 -5.13 -26.23
N ALA A 214 2.20 -6.25 -26.71
CA ALA A 214 2.72 -6.36 -28.08
C ALA A 214 2.17 -7.61 -28.80
N PRO A 215 0.87 -7.68 -29.12
CA PRO A 215 0.29 -8.78 -29.87
C PRO A 215 0.85 -8.81 -31.31
N PRO A 216 1.08 -9.98 -31.93
CA PRO A 216 0.87 -11.33 -31.40
C PRO A 216 2.06 -11.87 -30.59
N TYR A 217 3.10 -11.09 -30.33
CA TYR A 217 4.32 -11.52 -29.66
C TYR A 217 4.11 -11.74 -28.15
N THR A 218 3.23 -10.96 -27.52
CA THR A 218 2.76 -11.23 -26.16
C THR A 218 1.34 -11.79 -26.20
N SER A 219 1.04 -12.78 -25.34
CA SER A 219 -0.24 -13.44 -25.32
C SER A 219 -1.29 -12.68 -24.51
N GLU A 220 -2.59 -12.95 -24.74
CA GLU A 220 -3.67 -12.47 -23.89
C GLU A 220 -3.52 -12.95 -22.42
N ARG A 221 -2.87 -14.10 -22.18
CA ARG A 221 -2.53 -14.57 -20.83
C ARG A 221 -1.51 -13.68 -20.15
N ALA A 222 -0.56 -13.12 -20.87
CA ALA A 222 0.38 -12.13 -20.35
C ALA A 222 -0.34 -10.85 -19.92
N LYS A 223 -1.27 -10.37 -20.74
CA LYS A 223 -2.15 -9.23 -20.40
C LYS A 223 -2.99 -9.53 -19.16
N GLN A 224 -3.65 -10.70 -19.11
CA GLN A 224 -4.47 -11.09 -17.97
C GLN A 224 -3.65 -11.17 -16.68
N LYS A 225 -2.42 -11.70 -16.72
CA LYS A 225 -1.48 -11.69 -15.60
C LYS A 225 -1.26 -10.28 -15.04
N VAL A 226 -1.05 -9.30 -15.90
CA VAL A 226 -0.85 -7.89 -15.48
C VAL A 226 -2.12 -7.31 -14.87
N VAL A 227 -3.28 -7.61 -15.43
CA VAL A 227 -4.58 -7.19 -14.86
C VAL A 227 -4.76 -7.80 -13.45
N ASP A 228 -4.43 -9.08 -13.27
CA ASP A 228 -4.56 -9.73 -11.96
C ASP A 228 -3.55 -9.16 -10.94
N LEU A 229 -2.33 -8.84 -11.36
CA LEU A 229 -1.35 -8.13 -10.53
C LEU A 229 -1.85 -6.73 -10.13
N ALA A 230 -2.46 -5.99 -11.08
CA ALA A 230 -3.06 -4.69 -10.80
C ALA A 230 -4.18 -4.80 -9.75
N LYS A 231 -5.04 -5.85 -9.81
CA LYS A 231 -6.08 -6.11 -8.80
C LYS A 231 -5.48 -6.33 -7.40
N ILE A 232 -4.38 -7.08 -7.31
CA ILE A 232 -3.72 -7.31 -6.02
C ILE A 232 -3.20 -5.99 -5.45
N VAL A 233 -2.56 -5.15 -6.27
CA VAL A 233 -2.08 -3.82 -5.84
C VAL A 233 -3.26 -2.91 -5.45
N ALA A 234 -4.38 -2.97 -6.19
CA ALA A 234 -5.59 -2.18 -5.92
C ALA A 234 -6.21 -2.45 -4.54
N ARG A 235 -6.00 -3.64 -3.95
CA ARG A 235 -6.42 -3.93 -2.56
C ARG A 235 -5.78 -2.98 -1.54
N TYR A 236 -4.62 -2.39 -1.88
CA TYR A 236 -3.88 -1.44 -1.04
C TYR A 236 -4.04 0.01 -1.50
N SER A 237 -3.91 0.25 -2.82
CA SER A 237 -3.92 1.60 -3.40
C SER A 237 -5.31 2.17 -3.66
N GLY A 238 -6.36 1.33 -3.58
CA GLY A 238 -7.67 1.65 -4.15
C GLY A 238 -7.70 1.43 -5.67
N PRO A 239 -8.78 1.84 -6.34
CA PRO A 239 -8.96 1.62 -7.78
C PRO A 239 -7.81 2.17 -8.62
N ILE A 240 -7.45 1.45 -9.69
CA ILE A 240 -6.39 1.80 -10.64
C ILE A 240 -7.01 1.84 -12.04
N LYS A 241 -6.86 2.95 -12.75
CA LYS A 241 -7.11 3.02 -14.18
C LYS A 241 -5.87 2.50 -14.91
N LEU A 242 -6.01 1.32 -15.55
CA LEU A 242 -4.93 0.68 -16.30
C LEU A 242 -5.09 0.98 -17.80
N HIS A 243 -4.11 1.68 -18.37
CA HIS A 243 -3.97 1.88 -19.81
C HIS A 243 -3.18 0.72 -20.40
N VAL A 244 -3.83 -0.11 -21.23
CA VAL A 244 -3.19 -1.18 -22.00
C VAL A 244 -2.86 -0.65 -23.38
N VAL A 245 -1.59 -0.44 -23.64
CA VAL A 245 -1.07 0.19 -24.85
C VAL A 245 -0.60 -0.88 -25.82
N ASN A 246 -1.12 -0.89 -27.04
CA ASN A 246 -0.55 -1.71 -28.11
C ASN A 246 0.77 -1.07 -28.58
N PHE A 247 1.88 -1.72 -28.28
CA PHE A 247 3.23 -1.25 -28.56
C PHE A 247 3.87 -1.91 -29.77
N THR A 248 3.17 -2.82 -30.46
CA THR A 248 3.71 -3.68 -31.53
C THR A 248 4.33 -2.86 -32.67
N ASP A 249 3.58 -1.93 -33.24
CA ASP A 249 4.03 -1.18 -34.42
C ASP A 249 5.24 -0.28 -34.10
N ILE A 250 5.24 0.34 -32.92
CA ILE A 250 6.38 1.12 -32.42
C ILE A 250 7.60 0.22 -32.26
N GLN A 251 7.43 -0.95 -31.65
CA GLN A 251 8.51 -1.89 -31.39
C GLN A 251 9.13 -2.44 -32.70
N LEU A 252 8.30 -2.79 -33.65
CA LEU A 252 8.76 -3.26 -34.97
C LEU A 252 9.46 -2.14 -35.75
N TYR A 253 8.97 -0.91 -35.66
CA TYR A 253 9.58 0.24 -36.33
C TYR A 253 10.95 0.57 -35.75
N ILE A 254 11.08 0.54 -34.41
CA ILE A 254 12.37 0.70 -33.72
C ILE A 254 13.33 -0.42 -34.14
N TYR A 255 12.85 -1.68 -34.20
CA TYR A 255 13.66 -2.84 -34.59
C TYR A 255 14.20 -2.71 -36.03
N ASP A 256 13.40 -2.18 -36.97
CA ASP A 256 13.79 -1.98 -38.38
C ASP A 256 14.80 -0.83 -38.56
N LYS A 257 14.66 0.27 -37.79
CA LYS A 257 15.38 1.52 -38.04
C LYS A 257 16.58 1.79 -37.12
N CYS A 258 16.66 1.14 -35.98
CA CYS A 258 17.67 1.45 -34.95
C CYS A 258 18.70 0.33 -34.78
N PRO A 259 19.91 0.65 -34.28
CA PRO A 259 20.91 -0.37 -33.93
C PRO A 259 20.36 -1.37 -32.88
N HIS A 260 20.57 -2.66 -33.16
CA HIS A 260 19.93 -3.70 -32.34
C HIS A 260 20.45 -3.75 -30.90
N ASP A 261 21.68 -3.35 -30.62
CA ASP A 261 22.24 -3.26 -29.27
C ASP A 261 21.63 -2.11 -28.42
N GLU A 262 21.03 -1.11 -29.09
CA GLU A 262 20.38 0.03 -28.44
C GLU A 262 18.84 -0.15 -28.26
N LEU A 263 18.23 -1.19 -28.85
CA LEU A 263 16.78 -1.38 -28.93
C LEU A 263 16.10 -1.26 -27.58
N THR A 264 16.61 -1.93 -26.54
CA THR A 264 16.00 -1.92 -25.21
C THR A 264 15.94 -0.51 -24.63
N ILE A 265 17.00 0.29 -24.82
CA ILE A 265 17.03 1.68 -24.32
C ILE A 265 16.05 2.55 -25.11
N ILE A 266 16.06 2.45 -26.44
CA ILE A 266 15.17 3.26 -27.30
C ILE A 266 13.70 2.90 -27.03
N MET A 267 13.33 1.61 -26.96
CA MET A 267 11.97 1.19 -26.62
C MET A 267 11.52 1.76 -25.29
N ARG A 268 12.36 1.67 -24.23
CA ARG A 268 12.04 2.21 -22.91
C ARG A 268 11.85 3.73 -22.94
N ARG A 269 12.60 4.46 -23.73
CA ARG A 269 12.43 5.90 -23.92
C ARG A 269 11.03 6.23 -24.48
N TYR A 270 10.56 5.46 -25.47
CA TYR A 270 9.21 5.65 -26.02
C TYR A 270 8.11 5.21 -25.03
N MET A 271 8.34 4.15 -24.27
CA MET A 271 7.43 3.77 -23.17
C MET A 271 7.30 4.87 -22.13
N MET A 272 8.40 5.52 -21.74
CA MET A 272 8.39 6.65 -20.81
C MET A 272 7.63 7.85 -21.37
N ARG A 273 7.81 8.22 -22.66
CA ARG A 273 7.07 9.30 -23.32
C ARG A 273 5.57 9.04 -23.33
N ILE A 274 5.15 7.83 -23.70
CA ILE A 274 3.73 7.41 -23.71
C ILE A 274 3.13 7.44 -22.31
N ALA A 275 3.83 6.88 -21.32
CA ALA A 275 3.39 6.88 -19.93
C ALA A 275 3.28 8.31 -19.37
N GLU A 276 4.20 9.22 -19.72
CA GLU A 276 4.14 10.62 -19.32
C GLU A 276 2.94 11.36 -19.96
N GLU A 277 2.59 11.02 -21.19
CA GLU A 277 1.41 11.60 -21.84
C GLU A 277 0.11 11.15 -21.14
N PHE A 278 -0.04 9.87 -20.81
CA PHE A 278 -1.16 9.39 -19.99
C PHE A 278 -1.15 10.01 -18.59
N ALA A 279 0.02 10.14 -17.98
CA ALA A 279 0.16 10.80 -16.69
C ALA A 279 -0.39 12.23 -16.70
N ARG A 280 -0.11 12.99 -17.77
CA ARG A 280 -0.64 14.35 -17.97
C ARG A 280 -2.15 14.36 -18.14
N ARG A 281 -2.69 13.46 -18.98
CA ARG A 281 -4.14 13.33 -19.23
C ARG A 281 -4.91 12.98 -17.96
N ASP A 282 -4.33 12.15 -17.12
CA ASP A 282 -4.96 11.69 -15.86
C ASP A 282 -4.59 12.55 -14.64
N GLY A 283 -3.84 13.64 -14.82
CA GLY A 283 -3.49 14.57 -13.74
C GLY A 283 -2.50 14.00 -12.74
N CYS A 284 -1.70 13.01 -13.13
CA CYS A 284 -0.61 12.49 -12.34
C CYS A 284 0.56 13.48 -12.24
N LEU A 285 1.30 13.44 -11.13
CA LEU A 285 2.40 14.36 -10.82
C LEU A 285 3.79 13.77 -11.10
N GLY A 286 3.86 12.54 -11.60
CA GLY A 286 5.11 11.86 -11.92
C GLY A 286 4.89 10.43 -12.34
N LEU A 287 5.99 9.79 -12.74
CA LEU A 287 6.03 8.38 -13.14
C LEU A 287 6.61 7.53 -12.02
N VAL A 288 6.23 6.26 -11.96
CA VAL A 288 6.78 5.26 -11.04
C VAL A 288 7.28 4.07 -11.82
N THR A 289 8.52 3.65 -11.58
CA THR A 289 9.12 2.46 -12.19
C THR A 289 9.69 1.51 -11.13
N GLY A 290 9.72 0.21 -11.43
CA GLY A 290 10.30 -0.84 -10.58
C GLY A 290 11.79 -1.07 -10.81
N GLU A 291 12.55 -0.06 -11.23
CA GLU A 291 13.97 -0.21 -11.55
C GLU A 291 14.84 -0.27 -10.28
N SER A 292 15.83 -1.20 -10.32
CA SER A 292 16.92 -1.30 -9.34
C SER A 292 18.27 -1.26 -10.05
N ILE A 293 19.26 -0.51 -9.49
CA ILE A 293 20.57 -0.35 -10.12
C ILE A 293 21.29 -1.70 -10.24
N GLY A 294 21.72 -2.02 -11.47
CA GLY A 294 22.55 -3.18 -11.74
C GLY A 294 21.82 -4.53 -11.77
N GLN A 295 20.50 -4.55 -11.62
CA GLN A 295 19.74 -5.80 -11.64
C GLN A 295 19.75 -6.46 -13.03
N VAL A 296 19.63 -5.67 -14.10
CA VAL A 296 19.73 -6.10 -15.50
C VAL A 296 20.50 -5.10 -16.35
N ALA A 297 20.89 -5.48 -17.57
CA ALA A 297 21.70 -4.65 -18.48
C ALA A 297 21.09 -3.25 -18.76
N SER A 298 19.77 -3.13 -18.80
CA SER A 298 19.05 -1.87 -19.03
C SER A 298 18.87 -1.02 -17.75
N GLN A 299 19.39 -1.45 -16.60
CA GLN A 299 19.27 -0.76 -15.32
C GLN A 299 20.63 -0.32 -14.74
N THR A 300 21.62 -0.11 -15.61
CA THR A 300 22.86 0.59 -15.20
C THR A 300 22.60 2.09 -15.00
N MET A 301 23.47 2.78 -14.29
CA MET A 301 23.36 4.23 -14.09
C MET A 301 23.23 4.99 -15.42
N GLN A 302 24.01 4.59 -16.44
CA GLN A 302 23.96 5.20 -17.77
C GLN A 302 22.66 4.89 -18.50
N SER A 303 22.17 3.63 -18.41
CA SER A 303 20.89 3.23 -19.01
C SER A 303 19.73 3.99 -18.36
N LEU A 304 19.72 4.12 -17.03
CA LEU A 304 18.72 4.89 -16.30
C LEU A 304 18.75 6.39 -16.66
N ALA A 305 19.96 6.96 -16.82
CA ALA A 305 20.11 8.34 -17.27
C ALA A 305 19.55 8.54 -18.69
N ALA A 306 19.86 7.61 -19.61
CA ALA A 306 19.38 7.65 -21.00
C ALA A 306 17.85 7.51 -21.10
N THR A 307 17.22 6.65 -20.29
CA THR A 307 15.76 6.51 -20.27
C THR A 307 15.08 7.68 -19.58
N ASN A 308 15.70 8.26 -18.54
CA ASN A 308 15.16 9.44 -17.84
C ASN A 308 15.24 10.73 -18.66
N ASP A 309 16.16 10.82 -19.59
CA ASP A 309 16.42 12.00 -20.43
C ASP A 309 15.19 12.49 -21.23
N VAL A 310 14.24 11.62 -21.53
CA VAL A 310 13.01 11.95 -22.25
C VAL A 310 11.86 12.40 -21.33
N CYS A 311 12.01 12.27 -20.03
CA CYS A 311 10.97 12.61 -19.06
C CYS A 311 11.10 14.06 -18.63
N THR A 312 9.97 14.75 -18.56
CA THR A 312 9.86 16.11 -18.01
C THR A 312 9.22 16.12 -16.63
N MET A 313 8.52 15.03 -16.28
CA MET A 313 7.99 14.78 -14.94
C MET A 313 9.01 14.06 -14.07
N PRO A 314 8.92 14.18 -12.72
CA PRO A 314 9.70 13.34 -11.81
C PRO A 314 9.46 11.85 -12.06
N VAL A 315 10.54 11.05 -12.02
CA VAL A 315 10.46 9.59 -12.09
C VAL A 315 10.86 9.02 -10.74
N TYR A 316 9.90 8.42 -10.04
CA TYR A 316 10.11 7.81 -8.74
C TYR A 316 10.52 6.35 -8.91
N ARG A 317 11.64 5.98 -8.29
CA ARG A 317 12.23 4.64 -8.33
C ARG A 317 12.40 4.10 -6.90
N PRO A 318 11.32 3.66 -6.26
CA PRO A 318 11.37 3.27 -4.85
C PRO A 318 12.28 2.08 -4.57
N LEU A 319 12.59 1.26 -5.60
CA LEU A 319 13.43 0.06 -5.48
C LEU A 319 14.90 0.30 -5.86
N ILE A 320 15.30 1.53 -6.13
CA ILE A 320 16.59 1.85 -6.78
C ILE A 320 17.81 1.26 -6.06
N GLY A 321 17.78 1.11 -4.75
CA GLY A 321 18.84 0.55 -3.91
C GLY A 321 18.52 -0.81 -3.30
N PHE A 322 17.43 -1.46 -3.70
CA PHE A 322 17.04 -2.79 -3.20
C PHE A 322 17.77 -3.87 -3.98
N ASP A 323 18.16 -4.94 -3.30
CA ASP A 323 18.54 -6.17 -3.96
C ASP A 323 17.30 -7.00 -4.34
N LYS A 324 17.55 -8.12 -5.07
CA LYS A 324 16.42 -8.93 -5.56
C LYS A 324 15.64 -9.61 -4.43
N GLN A 325 16.31 -9.98 -3.33
CA GLN A 325 15.66 -10.64 -2.21
C GLN A 325 14.75 -9.67 -1.45
N ASP A 326 15.21 -8.43 -1.21
CA ASP A 326 14.38 -7.39 -0.58
C ASP A 326 13.06 -7.17 -1.35
N ILE A 327 13.15 -7.18 -2.70
CA ILE A 327 11.96 -7.00 -3.56
C ILE A 327 11.04 -8.23 -3.47
N VAL A 328 11.60 -9.43 -3.48
CA VAL A 328 10.82 -10.69 -3.36
C VAL A 328 10.10 -10.74 -2.01
N ASP A 329 10.77 -10.42 -0.91
CA ASP A 329 10.18 -10.41 0.43
C ASP A 329 8.95 -9.48 0.51
N VAL A 330 9.03 -8.32 -0.15
CA VAL A 330 7.86 -7.42 -0.23
C VAL A 330 6.79 -7.99 -1.16
N ALA A 331 7.16 -8.60 -2.30
CA ALA A 331 6.21 -9.19 -3.24
C ALA A 331 5.41 -10.35 -2.61
N GLU A 332 6.07 -11.21 -1.81
CA GLU A 332 5.42 -12.25 -1.01
C GLU A 332 4.46 -11.65 0.01
N LYS A 333 4.91 -10.64 0.75
CA LYS A 333 4.09 -9.95 1.76
C LYS A 333 2.81 -9.33 1.20
N ILE A 334 2.80 -8.91 -0.06
CA ILE A 334 1.64 -8.26 -0.69
C ILE A 334 0.89 -9.21 -1.66
N ASP A 335 1.19 -10.49 -1.63
CA ASP A 335 0.56 -11.56 -2.43
C ASP A 335 0.74 -11.42 -3.95
N THR A 336 1.76 -10.68 -4.42
CA THR A 336 2.02 -10.52 -5.87
C THR A 336 3.00 -11.54 -6.42
N TYR A 337 3.81 -12.18 -5.57
CA TYR A 337 4.93 -13.02 -6.00
C TYR A 337 4.48 -14.18 -6.89
N GLU A 338 3.54 -15.02 -6.43
CA GLU A 338 3.09 -16.22 -7.15
C GLU A 338 2.52 -15.90 -8.54
N THR A 339 1.78 -14.79 -8.65
CA THR A 339 1.28 -14.33 -9.94
C THR A 339 2.40 -13.79 -10.82
N SER A 340 3.37 -13.08 -10.24
CA SER A 340 4.49 -12.47 -10.96
C SER A 340 5.42 -13.49 -11.62
N ILE A 341 5.59 -14.68 -11.04
CA ILE A 341 6.49 -15.74 -11.57
C ILE A 341 5.83 -16.64 -12.62
N LEU A 342 4.54 -16.44 -12.94
CA LEU A 342 3.88 -17.18 -14.01
C LEU A 342 4.63 -16.99 -15.35
N PRO A 343 4.83 -18.05 -16.16
CA PRO A 343 5.71 -18.07 -17.32
C PRO A 343 5.09 -17.40 -18.55
N PHE A 344 4.68 -16.12 -18.41
CA PHE A 344 4.19 -15.30 -19.52
C PHE A 344 5.12 -14.12 -19.74
N GLU A 345 5.58 -13.95 -20.97
CA GLU A 345 6.61 -12.99 -21.34
C GLU A 345 6.07 -11.57 -21.47
N ASP A 346 6.88 -10.60 -21.03
CA ASP A 346 6.64 -9.17 -21.25
C ASP A 346 7.16 -8.70 -22.62
N CYS A 347 6.60 -7.60 -23.14
CA CYS A 347 6.98 -7.07 -24.44
C CYS A 347 8.49 -6.71 -24.57
N CYS A 348 9.12 -6.32 -23.45
CA CYS A 348 10.54 -5.94 -23.44
C CYS A 348 11.50 -7.11 -23.69
N THR A 349 11.05 -8.36 -23.55
CA THR A 349 11.92 -9.55 -23.70
C THR A 349 11.96 -10.11 -25.11
N ILE A 350 11.07 -9.67 -26.00
CA ILE A 350 10.87 -10.25 -27.33
C ILE A 350 12.02 -9.91 -28.30
N PHE A 351 12.52 -8.67 -28.26
CA PHE A 351 13.54 -8.16 -29.18
C PHE A 351 14.83 -7.77 -28.43
N VAL A 352 15.25 -8.62 -27.50
CA VAL A 352 16.50 -8.38 -26.76
C VAL A 352 17.71 -8.72 -27.62
N ALA A 353 18.63 -7.79 -27.78
CA ALA A 353 19.90 -8.02 -28.42
C ALA A 353 20.73 -9.06 -27.66
N LYS A 354 21.54 -9.87 -28.39
CA LYS A 354 22.51 -10.79 -27.76
C LYS A 354 23.52 -10.07 -26.86
N HIS A 355 23.84 -8.81 -27.21
CA HIS A 355 24.79 -7.96 -26.49
C HIS A 355 24.18 -6.54 -26.39
N PRO A 356 23.25 -6.30 -25.45
CA PRO A 356 22.65 -4.96 -25.27
C PRO A 356 23.70 -4.00 -24.73
N VAL A 357 23.60 -2.72 -25.15
CA VAL A 357 24.47 -1.68 -24.62
C VAL A 357 24.16 -1.45 -23.12
N THR A 358 25.21 -1.57 -22.29
CA THR A 358 25.11 -1.37 -20.83
C THR A 358 25.58 0.02 -20.39
N LYS A 359 26.28 0.74 -21.26
CA LYS A 359 26.79 2.10 -21.04
C LYS A 359 26.42 3.00 -22.22
N PRO A 360 25.10 3.23 -22.46
CA PRO A 360 24.67 4.06 -23.58
C PRO A 360 25.19 5.49 -23.42
N ASN A 361 25.60 6.08 -24.55
CA ASN A 361 25.85 7.51 -24.66
C ASN A 361 24.55 8.18 -25.13
N ILE A 362 24.04 9.13 -24.35
CA ILE A 362 22.76 9.79 -24.62
C ILE A 362 22.73 10.44 -26.01
N GLU A 363 23.82 11.09 -26.44
CA GLU A 363 23.90 11.75 -27.76
C GLU A 363 23.87 10.72 -28.91
N VAL A 364 24.44 9.53 -28.70
CA VAL A 364 24.36 8.43 -29.66
C VAL A 364 22.92 7.92 -29.75
N ILE A 365 22.27 7.67 -28.60
CA ILE A 365 20.87 7.23 -28.56
C ILE A 365 19.95 8.24 -29.24
N ARG A 366 20.11 9.55 -28.97
CA ARG A 366 19.32 10.62 -29.61
C ARG A 366 19.49 10.62 -31.12
N ARG A 367 20.74 10.42 -31.61
CA ARG A 367 21.01 10.33 -33.04
C ARG A 367 20.38 9.09 -33.68
N SER A 368 20.40 7.95 -32.98
CA SER A 368 19.71 6.74 -33.47
C SER A 368 18.19 6.94 -33.52
N GLU A 369 17.61 7.70 -32.60
CA GLU A 369 16.18 8.08 -32.65
C GLU A 369 15.82 8.94 -33.85
N GLU A 370 16.75 9.74 -34.43
CA GLU A 370 16.49 10.53 -35.65
C GLU A 370 16.06 9.63 -36.83
N ASN A 371 16.47 8.37 -36.86
CA ASN A 371 16.05 7.39 -37.88
C ASN A 371 14.55 7.09 -37.81
N LEU A 372 13.89 7.42 -36.72
CA LEU A 372 12.48 7.16 -36.49
C LEU A 372 11.58 8.35 -36.90
N ALA A 373 12.14 9.51 -37.19
CA ALA A 373 11.43 10.79 -37.36
C ALA A 373 10.28 10.76 -38.39
N GLU A 374 10.33 9.85 -39.38
CA GLU A 374 9.32 9.78 -40.45
C GLU A 374 7.93 9.36 -39.95
N LYS A 375 7.84 8.41 -38.98
CA LYS A 375 6.56 7.79 -38.60
C LYS A 375 6.33 7.68 -37.09
N ILE A 376 7.30 7.93 -36.26
CA ILE A 376 7.21 7.61 -34.84
C ILE A 376 6.12 8.41 -34.12
N ASP A 377 5.93 9.66 -34.48
CA ASP A 377 4.91 10.51 -33.87
C ASP A 377 3.49 10.02 -34.22
N GLU A 378 3.26 9.57 -35.46
CA GLU A 378 1.99 8.96 -35.87
C GLU A 378 1.73 7.66 -35.15
N LEU A 379 2.75 6.80 -35.01
CA LEU A 379 2.65 5.54 -34.29
C LEU A 379 2.38 5.75 -32.77
N MET A 380 3.06 6.72 -32.18
CA MET A 380 2.79 7.09 -30.78
C MET A 380 1.36 7.61 -30.59
N GLN A 381 0.89 8.50 -31.48
CA GLN A 381 -0.46 9.04 -31.41
C GLN A 381 -1.49 7.91 -31.55
N THR A 382 -1.28 6.99 -32.49
CA THR A 382 -2.13 5.80 -32.66
C THR A 382 -2.16 4.96 -31.40
N ALA A 383 -1.01 4.69 -30.80
CA ALA A 383 -0.91 3.91 -29.55
C ALA A 383 -1.64 4.59 -28.38
N LEU A 384 -1.58 5.91 -28.29
CA LEU A 384 -2.29 6.70 -27.28
C LEU A 384 -3.81 6.70 -27.48
N ASP A 385 -4.28 6.81 -28.75
CA ASP A 385 -5.70 6.92 -29.07
C ASP A 385 -6.43 5.57 -29.05
N THR A 386 -5.70 4.47 -29.26
CA THR A 386 -6.25 3.11 -29.29
C THR A 386 -6.02 2.32 -28.00
N ALA A 387 -5.42 2.93 -26.97
CA ALA A 387 -5.18 2.26 -25.70
C ALA A 387 -6.50 1.81 -25.06
N GLU A 388 -6.54 0.54 -24.67
CA GLU A 388 -7.67 0.00 -23.90
C GLU A 388 -7.57 0.48 -22.44
N ILE A 389 -8.69 0.92 -21.88
CA ILE A 389 -8.77 1.34 -20.48
C ILE A 389 -9.50 0.29 -19.67
N ILE A 390 -8.86 -0.22 -18.63
CA ILE A 390 -9.43 -1.20 -17.70
C ILE A 390 -9.48 -0.56 -16.30
N GLU A 391 -10.70 -0.42 -15.76
CA GLU A 391 -10.89 -0.03 -14.36
C GLU A 391 -10.68 -1.23 -13.45
N VAL A 392 -9.60 -1.23 -12.69
CA VAL A 392 -9.22 -2.29 -11.76
C VAL A 392 -9.62 -1.90 -10.35
N LYS A 393 -10.30 -2.80 -9.65
CA LYS A 393 -10.81 -2.57 -8.29
C LYS A 393 -10.41 -3.69 -7.34
#